data_f66a54cf2d899bab98f898841e599121
#
_entry.id   f66a54cf2d899bab98f898841e599121
#
_cell.length_a   1.000
_cell.length_b   1.000
_cell.length_c   1.000
_cell.angle_alpha   90.00
_cell.angle_beta   90.00
_cell.angle_gamma   90.00
#
_symmetry.space_group_name_H-M   'P 1'
#
loop_
_entity.id
_entity.type
_entity.pdbx_description
1 polymer ?
#
loop_
_entity_poly.entity_id
_entity_poly.type
_entity_poly.pdbx_seq_one_letter_code
_entity_poly.pdbx_strand_id
1 'polypeptide(L)'
;MMRVRPVERRDLADILELAGKTGVGMTSLPQNEQHLAARIERALNTWQGSLAAGDQGYLFVLEDTEREKVVGVSAIEVAVGMNDPWYNFRVGTLVHASKTLNVYKSVPTLFLSNDHTGYSELCTLFLDPEYRKDKNGPFLSKVRFLFIAAFRQHFSRKLIAEMRGYTDEQGRSPFWENVGRHFFAIEFAKADYLSGTGQKAFIAELMPKHPLYVDFLAEEARAVIGQVHPHTAPARAVLETEGLQYQGYVDIFDGGPTLEANTDEVRAVRDSSQRKVVIDDIDINPSGSAYLVANDRYQEFRSILINTHLSDEFLHLTTDNAAALGVVTGDVVRIISLFAPETKK
;
A
#
# COMPACT_ATOMS: atom_id res chain seq x y z
N MET A 1 -12.75 3.33 20.32
CA MET A 1 -12.22 2.07 19.72
C MET A 1 -11.81 2.35 18.28
N MET A 2 -10.74 1.67 17.80
CA MET A 2 -10.30 1.82 16.40
C MET A 2 -10.95 0.75 15.52
N ARG A 3 -11.56 1.16 14.39
CA ARG A 3 -12.24 0.28 13.44
C ARG A 3 -11.86 0.63 12.01
N VAL A 4 -11.55 -0.36 11.17
CA VAL A 4 -11.41 -0.18 9.73
C VAL A 4 -12.72 -0.56 9.04
N ARG A 5 -13.15 0.29 8.10
CA ARG A 5 -14.34 0.09 7.26
C ARG A 5 -14.13 0.65 5.85
N PRO A 6 -15.00 0.32 4.86
CA PRO A 6 -15.08 1.06 3.62
C PRO A 6 -15.31 2.54 3.84
N VAL A 7 -14.78 3.36 2.90
CA VAL A 7 -15.01 4.81 2.90
C VAL A 7 -16.49 5.12 2.63
N GLU A 8 -16.96 6.22 3.22
CA GLU A 8 -18.29 6.80 2.98
C GLU A 8 -18.16 8.26 2.49
N ARG A 9 -19.22 8.79 1.85
CA ARG A 9 -19.21 10.20 1.37
C ARG A 9 -18.92 11.22 2.46
N ARG A 10 -19.40 10.94 3.68
CA ARG A 10 -19.22 11.82 4.86
C ARG A 10 -17.74 11.94 5.29
N ASP A 11 -16.87 11.02 4.88
CA ASP A 11 -15.46 10.99 5.27
C ASP A 11 -14.60 12.01 4.52
N LEU A 12 -15.14 12.69 3.49
CA LEU A 12 -14.40 13.59 2.62
C LEU A 12 -13.64 14.69 3.39
N ALA A 13 -14.28 15.30 4.37
CA ALA A 13 -13.66 16.39 5.15
C ALA A 13 -12.45 15.89 5.96
N ASP A 14 -12.58 14.75 6.64
CA ASP A 14 -11.48 14.14 7.40
C ASP A 14 -10.34 13.69 6.48
N ILE A 15 -10.67 13.08 5.33
CA ILE A 15 -9.65 12.66 4.34
C ILE A 15 -8.91 13.86 3.76
N LEU A 16 -9.58 14.97 3.51
CA LEU A 16 -8.96 16.22 3.06
C LEU A 16 -8.01 16.80 4.14
N GLU A 17 -8.40 16.74 5.42
CA GLU A 17 -7.53 17.11 6.54
C GLU A 17 -6.28 16.21 6.58
N LEU A 18 -6.45 14.89 6.44
CA LEU A 18 -5.33 13.94 6.38
C LEU A 18 -4.40 14.22 5.19
N ALA A 19 -4.95 14.50 4.01
CA ALA A 19 -4.18 14.85 2.82
C ALA A 19 -3.29 16.08 3.05
N GLY A 20 -3.75 17.07 3.82
CA GLY A 20 -2.95 18.24 4.22
C GLY A 20 -1.75 17.91 5.11
N LYS A 21 -1.72 16.73 5.74
CA LYS A 21 -0.66 16.27 6.65
C LYS A 21 0.39 15.35 5.97
N THR A 22 0.22 14.99 4.69
CA THR A 22 1.05 13.97 4.02
C THR A 22 2.44 14.46 3.60
N GLY A 23 2.57 15.71 3.20
CA GLY A 23 3.77 16.25 2.55
C GLY A 23 3.94 15.80 1.08
N VAL A 24 5.06 16.21 0.46
CA VAL A 24 5.41 15.87 -0.94
C VAL A 24 5.73 14.38 -1.08
N GLY A 25 5.39 13.78 -2.22
CA GLY A 25 5.67 12.36 -2.53
C GLY A 25 4.56 11.39 -2.10
N MET A 26 3.39 11.89 -1.69
CA MET A 26 2.20 11.07 -1.46
C MET A 26 1.19 11.28 -2.59
N THR A 27 1.59 10.92 -3.81
CA THR A 27 0.84 11.10 -5.06
C THR A 27 -0.61 10.61 -4.99
N SER A 28 -0.83 9.52 -4.27
CA SER A 28 -2.14 8.87 -4.16
C SER A 28 -3.11 9.55 -3.17
N LEU A 29 -2.68 10.62 -2.47
CA LEU A 29 -3.53 11.38 -1.54
C LEU A 29 -3.27 12.89 -1.69
N PRO A 30 -3.53 13.48 -2.87
CA PRO A 30 -3.31 14.91 -3.08
C PRO A 30 -4.32 15.74 -2.29
N GLN A 31 -3.88 16.92 -1.81
CA GLN A 31 -4.76 17.88 -1.14
C GLN A 31 -5.66 18.60 -2.17
N ASN A 32 -6.60 17.86 -2.73
CA ASN A 32 -7.54 18.34 -3.74
C ASN A 32 -8.92 17.74 -3.50
N GLU A 33 -9.86 18.54 -3.02
CA GLU A 33 -11.20 18.10 -2.62
C GLU A 33 -11.95 17.41 -3.77
N GLN A 34 -11.92 17.99 -4.98
CA GLN A 34 -12.62 17.43 -6.13
C GLN A 34 -12.05 16.06 -6.53
N HIS A 35 -10.72 15.91 -6.50
CA HIS A 35 -10.07 14.62 -6.77
C HIS A 35 -10.42 13.57 -5.72
N LEU A 36 -10.38 13.95 -4.43
CA LEU A 36 -10.73 13.04 -3.33
C LEU A 36 -12.20 12.63 -3.36
N ALA A 37 -13.11 13.56 -3.66
CA ALA A 37 -14.53 13.25 -3.84
C ALA A 37 -14.76 12.25 -4.98
N ALA A 38 -14.13 12.48 -6.14
CA ALA A 38 -14.19 11.54 -7.26
C ALA A 38 -13.64 10.17 -6.92
N ARG A 39 -12.55 10.11 -6.15
CA ARG A 39 -11.97 8.85 -5.67
C ARG A 39 -12.89 8.10 -4.70
N ILE A 40 -13.57 8.81 -3.80
CA ILE A 40 -14.58 8.21 -2.91
C ILE A 40 -15.73 7.62 -3.74
N GLU A 41 -16.26 8.37 -4.72
CA GLU A 41 -17.33 7.86 -5.59
C GLU A 41 -16.89 6.61 -6.38
N ARG A 42 -15.64 6.61 -6.90
CA ARG A 42 -15.07 5.44 -7.55
C ARG A 42 -15.01 4.23 -6.59
N ALA A 43 -14.58 4.43 -5.34
CA ALA A 43 -14.55 3.36 -4.35
C ALA A 43 -15.97 2.84 -4.05
N LEU A 44 -16.94 3.71 -3.88
CA LEU A 44 -18.35 3.32 -3.65
C LEU A 44 -18.90 2.49 -4.84
N ASN A 45 -18.61 2.89 -6.07
CA ASN A 45 -18.99 2.14 -7.27
C ASN A 45 -18.25 0.80 -7.37
N THR A 46 -17.00 0.71 -6.88
CA THR A 46 -16.26 -0.55 -6.79
C THR A 46 -16.97 -1.53 -5.86
N TRP A 47 -17.39 -1.08 -4.68
CA TRP A 47 -18.15 -1.92 -3.73
C TRP A 47 -19.50 -2.41 -4.30
N GLN A 48 -20.09 -1.66 -5.21
CA GLN A 48 -21.33 -2.04 -5.90
C GLN A 48 -21.09 -3.01 -7.07
N GLY A 49 -19.83 -3.24 -7.46
CA GLY A 49 -19.49 -4.12 -8.57
C GLY A 49 -19.83 -3.55 -9.95
N SER A 50 -19.97 -2.23 -10.08
CA SER A 50 -20.40 -1.56 -11.31
C SER A 50 -19.26 -1.17 -12.27
N LEU A 51 -17.99 -1.39 -11.86
CA LEU A 51 -16.81 -0.97 -12.60
C LEU A 51 -16.02 -2.13 -13.19
N ALA A 52 -15.35 -1.90 -14.33
CA ALA A 52 -14.35 -2.82 -14.86
C ALA A 52 -13.10 -2.87 -13.96
N ALA A 53 -12.34 -3.96 -14.01
CA ALA A 53 -11.19 -4.19 -13.12
C ALA A 53 -10.17 -3.05 -13.11
N GLY A 54 -9.88 -2.44 -14.26
CA GLY A 54 -8.97 -1.30 -14.37
C GLY A 54 -9.46 0.00 -13.71
N ASP A 55 -10.76 0.11 -13.46
CA ASP A 55 -11.38 1.26 -12.79
C ASP A 55 -11.66 0.99 -11.32
N GLN A 56 -11.55 -0.27 -10.86
CA GLN A 56 -11.85 -0.64 -9.49
C GLN A 56 -10.73 -0.23 -8.52
N GLY A 57 -11.12 0.40 -7.42
CA GLY A 57 -10.22 0.74 -6.32
C GLY A 57 -10.97 0.73 -4.99
N TYR A 58 -10.45 0.00 -4.01
CA TYR A 58 -10.98 -0.05 -2.66
C TYR A 58 -10.31 1.00 -1.79
N LEU A 59 -11.10 1.80 -1.10
CA LEU A 59 -10.61 2.77 -0.13
C LEU A 59 -11.18 2.45 1.26
N PHE A 60 -10.30 2.26 2.21
CA PHE A 60 -10.59 1.98 3.59
C PHE A 60 -10.22 3.16 4.46
N VAL A 61 -10.99 3.35 5.53
CA VAL A 61 -10.72 4.34 6.56
C VAL A 61 -10.50 3.67 7.91
N LEU A 62 -9.57 4.19 8.69
CA LEU A 62 -9.44 3.89 10.12
C LEU A 62 -10.20 4.96 10.88
N GLU A 63 -11.25 4.55 11.57
CA GLU A 63 -12.14 5.41 12.33
C GLU A 63 -11.89 5.25 13.83
N ASP A 64 -11.73 6.37 14.53
CA ASP A 64 -11.88 6.43 15.98
C ASP A 64 -13.38 6.54 16.29
N THR A 65 -14.00 5.44 16.70
CA THR A 65 -15.45 5.37 16.93
C THR A 65 -15.94 6.22 18.09
N GLU A 66 -15.07 6.57 19.04
CA GLU A 66 -15.44 7.42 20.19
C GLU A 66 -15.50 8.90 19.80
N ARG A 67 -14.68 9.29 18.82
CA ARG A 67 -14.63 10.66 18.29
C ARG A 67 -15.38 10.82 16.98
N GLU A 68 -15.89 9.75 16.43
CA GLU A 68 -16.54 9.70 15.10
C GLU A 68 -15.67 10.35 14.01
N LYS A 69 -14.34 10.15 14.09
CA LYS A 69 -13.36 10.80 13.20
C LYS A 69 -12.54 9.77 12.43
N VAL A 70 -12.33 10.02 11.13
CA VAL A 70 -11.37 9.26 10.31
C VAL A 70 -9.96 9.78 10.60
N VAL A 71 -9.09 8.87 11.01
CA VAL A 71 -7.71 9.17 11.43
C VAL A 71 -6.65 8.51 10.56
N GLY A 72 -7.05 7.71 9.60
CA GLY A 72 -6.15 7.07 8.65
C GLY A 72 -6.88 6.51 7.45
N VAL A 73 -6.13 6.34 6.35
CA VAL A 73 -6.63 5.79 5.09
C VAL A 73 -5.68 4.75 4.55
N SER A 74 -6.22 3.75 3.84
CA SER A 74 -5.44 2.80 3.04
C SER A 74 -6.27 2.33 1.85
N ALA A 75 -5.61 1.96 0.75
CA ALA A 75 -6.32 1.58 -0.47
C ALA A 75 -5.70 0.37 -1.16
N ILE A 76 -6.47 -0.21 -2.08
CA ILE A 76 -6.04 -1.24 -3.02
C ILE A 76 -6.58 -0.86 -4.40
N GLU A 77 -5.71 -0.71 -5.39
CA GLU A 77 -6.09 -0.68 -6.80
C GLU A 77 -6.15 -2.12 -7.32
N VAL A 78 -7.22 -2.48 -8.03
CA VAL A 78 -7.46 -3.87 -8.44
C VAL A 78 -6.54 -4.29 -9.57
N ALA A 79 -6.35 -3.42 -10.58
CA ALA A 79 -5.51 -3.70 -11.74
C ALA A 79 -4.91 -2.41 -12.31
N VAL A 80 -3.67 -2.10 -11.92
CA VAL A 80 -2.96 -0.90 -12.41
C VAL A 80 -2.60 -1.02 -13.90
N GLY A 81 -2.47 0.11 -14.58
CA GLY A 81 -1.98 0.15 -15.96
C GLY A 81 -2.99 -0.29 -17.04
N MET A 82 -4.26 -0.55 -16.69
CA MET A 82 -5.26 -1.02 -17.65
C MET A 82 -5.93 0.12 -18.44
N ASN A 83 -6.03 1.31 -17.84
CA ASN A 83 -6.59 2.48 -18.51
C ASN A 83 -5.48 3.45 -18.93
N ASP A 84 -4.64 3.85 -17.97
CA ASP A 84 -3.44 4.65 -18.21
C ASP A 84 -2.21 3.77 -18.00
N PRO A 85 -1.17 3.82 -18.86
CA PRO A 85 0.02 3.01 -18.69
C PRO A 85 0.67 3.20 -17.32
N TRP A 86 1.06 2.11 -16.69
CA TRP A 86 1.83 2.09 -15.45
C TRP A 86 3.33 1.97 -15.77
N TYR A 87 4.12 2.87 -15.24
CA TYR A 87 5.54 2.96 -15.54
C TYR A 87 6.40 2.73 -14.31
N ASN A 88 7.40 1.85 -14.45
CA ASN A 88 8.51 1.70 -13.50
C ASN A 88 9.83 1.65 -14.28
N PHE A 89 10.92 1.98 -13.63
CA PHE A 89 12.23 1.56 -14.12
C PHE A 89 12.56 0.17 -13.59
N ARG A 90 12.88 -0.75 -14.50
CA ARG A 90 13.52 -2.01 -14.14
C ARG A 90 15.02 -1.77 -14.00
N VAL A 91 15.57 -2.10 -12.84
CA VAL A 91 17.02 -2.10 -12.59
C VAL A 91 17.60 -3.38 -13.17
N GLY A 92 18.23 -3.26 -14.32
CA GLY A 92 18.84 -4.38 -15.05
C GLY A 92 20.37 -4.34 -14.99
N THR A 93 20.99 -5.30 -15.66
CA THR A 93 22.45 -5.41 -15.76
C THR A 93 22.85 -5.63 -17.21
N LEU A 94 23.83 -4.84 -17.70
CA LEU A 94 24.53 -5.10 -18.96
C LEU A 94 25.95 -5.52 -18.68
N VAL A 95 26.44 -6.52 -19.45
CA VAL A 95 27.81 -6.99 -19.35
C VAL A 95 28.56 -6.56 -20.60
N HIS A 96 29.68 -5.87 -20.40
CA HIS A 96 30.65 -5.50 -21.43
C HIS A 96 31.91 -6.34 -21.24
N ALA A 97 32.26 -7.16 -22.25
CA ALA A 97 33.41 -8.04 -22.17
C ALA A 97 34.24 -7.98 -23.45
N SER A 98 35.57 -7.94 -23.28
CA SER A 98 36.56 -8.07 -24.38
C SER A 98 37.68 -8.98 -23.95
N LYS A 99 37.82 -10.12 -24.62
CA LYS A 99 38.95 -11.05 -24.38
C LYS A 99 40.30 -10.42 -24.77
N THR A 100 40.32 -9.64 -25.84
CA THR A 100 41.55 -8.97 -26.34
C THR A 100 42.10 -7.96 -25.36
N LEU A 101 41.20 -7.22 -24.69
CA LEU A 101 41.56 -6.19 -23.70
C LEU A 101 41.58 -6.72 -22.28
N ASN A 102 41.26 -8.00 -22.08
CA ASN A 102 41.07 -8.61 -20.75
C ASN A 102 40.13 -7.78 -19.85
N VAL A 103 39.03 -7.30 -20.42
CA VAL A 103 38.03 -6.49 -19.74
C VAL A 103 36.74 -7.31 -19.55
N TYR A 104 36.22 -7.31 -18.34
CA TYR A 104 34.88 -7.76 -18.02
C TYR A 104 34.25 -6.77 -17.05
N LYS A 105 33.17 -6.08 -17.45
CA LYS A 105 32.50 -5.08 -16.66
C LYS A 105 30.99 -5.34 -16.66
N SER A 106 30.40 -5.45 -15.46
CA SER A 106 28.95 -5.50 -15.24
C SER A 106 28.49 -4.09 -14.85
N VAL A 107 27.51 -3.56 -15.56
CA VAL A 107 27.02 -2.19 -15.40
C VAL A 107 25.52 -2.22 -15.14
N PRO A 108 25.02 -1.60 -14.06
CA PRO A 108 23.59 -1.48 -13.82
C PRO A 108 22.95 -0.48 -14.79
N THR A 109 21.70 -0.77 -15.17
CA THR A 109 20.90 0.06 -16.07
C THR A 109 19.51 0.27 -15.55
N LEU A 110 18.87 1.39 -15.92
CA LEU A 110 17.45 1.63 -15.73
C LEU A 110 16.74 1.50 -17.08
N PHE A 111 15.76 0.64 -17.16
CA PHE A 111 14.95 0.41 -18.36
C PHE A 111 13.48 0.67 -18.05
N LEU A 112 12.85 1.59 -18.80
CA LEU A 112 11.44 1.91 -18.64
C LEU A 112 10.58 0.70 -19.01
N SER A 113 9.69 0.30 -18.10
CA SER A 113 8.92 -0.94 -18.20
C SER A 113 7.46 -0.70 -17.80
N ASN A 114 6.57 -1.50 -18.36
CA ASN A 114 5.14 -1.61 -18.00
C ASN A 114 4.83 -3.02 -17.46
N ASP A 115 5.80 -3.71 -16.89
CA ASP A 115 5.69 -5.12 -16.47
C ASP A 115 4.61 -5.34 -15.39
N HIS A 116 4.26 -4.30 -14.62
CA HIS A 116 3.22 -4.36 -13.58
C HIS A 116 1.79 -4.16 -14.10
N THR A 117 1.58 -4.02 -15.41
CA THR A 117 0.23 -3.87 -15.98
C THR A 117 -0.67 -5.02 -15.55
N GLY A 118 -1.83 -4.70 -14.97
CA GLY A 118 -2.80 -5.66 -14.49
C GLY A 118 -2.52 -6.24 -13.10
N TYR A 119 -1.44 -5.82 -12.42
CA TYR A 119 -1.20 -6.22 -11.02
C TYR A 119 -2.11 -5.44 -10.08
N SER A 120 -2.45 -6.04 -8.94
CA SER A 120 -3.11 -5.31 -7.85
C SER A 120 -2.07 -4.52 -7.06
N GLU A 121 -2.42 -3.32 -6.60
CA GLU A 121 -1.51 -2.44 -5.86
C GLU A 121 -2.05 -2.09 -4.48
N LEU A 122 -1.21 -2.20 -3.46
CA LEU A 122 -1.43 -1.64 -2.13
C LEU A 122 -0.93 -0.20 -2.10
N CYS A 123 -1.83 0.76 -2.00
CA CYS A 123 -1.48 2.18 -2.04
C CYS A 123 -2.13 2.99 -0.91
N THR A 124 -1.92 4.30 -0.91
CA THR A 124 -2.62 5.31 -0.09
C THR A 124 -2.61 4.99 1.40
N LEU A 125 -1.50 4.48 1.92
CA LEU A 125 -1.37 4.22 3.36
C LEU A 125 -0.93 5.49 4.08
N PHE A 126 -1.86 6.12 4.79
CA PHE A 126 -1.56 7.27 5.65
C PHE A 126 -2.30 7.18 6.99
N LEU A 127 -1.60 7.48 8.06
CA LEU A 127 -2.13 7.54 9.42
C LEU A 127 -1.74 8.88 10.04
N ASP A 128 -2.72 9.56 10.63
CA ASP A 128 -2.50 10.79 11.37
C ASP A 128 -1.35 10.59 12.38
N PRO A 129 -0.34 11.49 12.41
CA PRO A 129 0.79 11.39 13.33
C PRO A 129 0.39 11.18 14.80
N GLU A 130 -0.72 11.78 15.27
CA GLU A 130 -1.20 11.64 16.64
C GLU A 130 -1.69 10.22 16.97
N TYR A 131 -2.07 9.47 15.94
CA TYR A 131 -2.57 8.09 16.03
C TYR A 131 -1.53 7.02 15.70
N ARG A 132 -0.26 7.39 15.48
CA ARG A 132 0.86 6.45 15.24
C ARG A 132 1.32 5.75 16.52
N LYS A 133 0.37 5.14 17.22
CA LYS A 133 0.51 4.41 18.48
C LYS A 133 -0.40 3.19 18.48
N ASP A 134 -0.37 2.40 19.53
CA ASP A 134 -1.30 1.27 19.79
C ASP A 134 -1.44 0.28 18.62
N LYS A 135 -0.36 0.10 17.84
CA LYS A 135 -0.33 -0.78 16.65
C LYS A 135 -1.25 -0.35 15.51
N ASN A 136 -1.78 0.89 15.50
CA ASN A 136 -2.69 1.39 14.47
C ASN A 136 -2.07 1.38 13.06
N GLY A 137 -0.77 1.65 12.91
CA GLY A 137 -0.08 1.61 11.63
C GLY A 137 -0.06 0.21 11.02
N PRO A 138 0.49 -0.81 11.71
CA PRO A 138 0.39 -2.20 11.26
C PRO A 138 -1.05 -2.68 11.04
N PHE A 139 -2.00 -2.28 11.88
CA PHE A 139 -3.41 -2.59 11.71
C PHE A 139 -3.94 -2.07 10.37
N LEU A 140 -3.84 -0.75 10.14
CA LEU A 140 -4.33 -0.11 8.91
C LEU A 140 -3.64 -0.65 7.65
N SER A 141 -2.36 -1.01 7.74
CA SER A 141 -1.63 -1.62 6.64
C SER A 141 -2.10 -3.04 6.34
N LYS A 142 -2.18 -3.89 7.37
CA LYS A 142 -2.39 -5.33 7.21
C LYS A 142 -3.85 -5.72 6.96
N VAL A 143 -4.82 -4.88 7.33
CA VAL A 143 -6.23 -5.13 7.05
C VAL A 143 -6.51 -5.33 5.57
N ARG A 144 -5.75 -4.67 4.67
CA ARG A 144 -5.86 -4.85 3.22
C ARG A 144 -5.57 -6.29 2.80
N PHE A 145 -4.59 -6.92 3.41
CA PHE A 145 -4.27 -8.33 3.14
C PHE A 145 -5.37 -9.27 3.65
N LEU A 146 -5.98 -8.94 4.79
CA LEU A 146 -7.09 -9.74 5.33
C LEU A 146 -8.33 -9.61 4.42
N PHE A 147 -8.57 -8.41 3.86
CA PHE A 147 -9.60 -8.20 2.85
C PHE A 147 -9.32 -9.00 1.56
N ILE A 148 -8.07 -8.98 1.08
CA ILE A 148 -7.66 -9.80 -0.08
C ILE A 148 -7.88 -11.29 0.22
N ALA A 149 -7.56 -11.77 1.42
CA ALA A 149 -7.77 -13.16 1.83
C ALA A 149 -9.26 -13.56 1.82
N ALA A 150 -10.14 -12.65 2.25
CA ALA A 150 -11.59 -12.88 2.27
C ALA A 150 -12.21 -12.89 0.87
N PHE A 151 -11.70 -12.04 -0.03
CA PHE A 151 -12.29 -11.77 -1.36
C PHE A 151 -11.26 -11.95 -2.48
N ARG A 152 -10.48 -13.01 -2.42
CA ARG A 152 -9.33 -13.32 -3.29
C ARG A 152 -9.64 -13.22 -4.79
N GLN A 153 -10.85 -13.55 -5.20
CA GLN A 153 -11.29 -13.55 -6.60
C GLN A 153 -11.32 -12.16 -7.24
N HIS A 154 -11.32 -11.09 -6.46
CA HIS A 154 -11.31 -9.70 -6.96
C HIS A 154 -9.91 -9.18 -7.30
N PHE A 155 -8.85 -9.92 -6.95
CA PHE A 155 -7.48 -9.44 -7.04
C PHE A 155 -6.62 -10.26 -8.00
N SER A 156 -5.62 -9.59 -8.58
CA SER A 156 -4.62 -10.21 -9.46
C SER A 156 -3.83 -11.31 -8.75
N ARG A 157 -3.20 -12.17 -9.54
CA ARG A 157 -2.23 -13.16 -9.05
C ARG A 157 -0.96 -12.53 -8.48
N LYS A 158 -0.69 -11.29 -8.85
CA LYS A 158 0.45 -10.50 -8.42
C LYS A 158 -0.02 -9.26 -7.66
N LEU A 159 0.68 -8.97 -6.59
CA LEU A 159 0.44 -7.82 -5.72
C LEU A 159 1.71 -6.98 -5.66
N ILE A 160 1.56 -5.67 -5.80
CA ILE A 160 2.66 -4.71 -5.66
C ILE A 160 2.35 -3.66 -4.60
N ALA A 161 3.41 -3.02 -4.14
CA ALA A 161 3.36 -1.80 -3.35
C ALA A 161 4.51 -0.89 -3.76
N GLU A 162 4.20 0.26 -4.33
CA GLU A 162 5.19 1.28 -4.66
C GLU A 162 5.49 2.09 -3.40
N MET A 163 6.77 2.16 -3.04
CA MET A 163 7.21 2.80 -1.81
C MET A 163 7.83 4.15 -2.15
N ARG A 164 7.41 5.20 -1.43
CA ARG A 164 8.02 6.52 -1.57
C ARG A 164 9.55 6.44 -1.44
N GLY A 165 10.26 6.96 -2.43
CA GLY A 165 11.69 7.03 -2.46
C GLY A 165 12.27 8.16 -1.60
N TYR A 166 13.59 8.26 -1.60
CA TYR A 166 14.30 9.25 -0.81
C TYR A 166 14.09 10.68 -1.35
N THR A 167 13.77 11.58 -0.44
CA THR A 167 13.84 13.04 -0.64
C THR A 167 14.61 13.68 0.51
N ASP A 168 15.33 14.79 0.22
CA ASP A 168 16.03 15.57 1.25
C ASP A 168 15.04 16.40 2.11
N GLU A 169 15.57 17.13 3.10
CA GLU A 169 14.77 17.97 4.01
C GLU A 169 14.04 19.12 3.27
N GLN A 170 14.48 19.49 2.08
CA GLN A 170 13.84 20.46 1.20
C GLN A 170 12.82 19.83 0.25
N GLY A 171 12.63 18.52 0.32
CA GLY A 171 11.70 17.75 -0.53
C GLY A 171 12.23 17.53 -1.95
N ARG A 172 13.55 17.68 -2.22
CA ARG A 172 14.13 17.37 -3.52
C ARG A 172 14.50 15.89 -3.59
N SER A 173 14.21 15.25 -4.72
CA SER A 173 14.65 13.90 -5.01
C SER A 173 15.98 13.93 -5.78
N PRO A 174 17.09 13.40 -5.24
CA PRO A 174 18.34 13.28 -6.00
C PRO A 174 18.18 12.44 -7.27
N PHE A 175 17.29 11.45 -7.24
CA PHE A 175 16.96 10.65 -8.42
C PHE A 175 16.30 11.51 -9.50
N TRP A 176 15.26 12.30 -9.14
CA TRP A 176 14.59 13.20 -10.06
C TRP A 176 15.53 14.21 -10.70
N GLU A 177 16.37 14.85 -9.90
CA GLU A 177 17.33 15.86 -10.38
C GLU A 177 18.31 15.30 -11.42
N ASN A 178 18.67 14.01 -11.32
CA ASN A 178 19.62 13.36 -12.21
C ASN A 178 18.99 12.53 -13.34
N VAL A 179 17.70 12.24 -13.27
CA VAL A 179 16.99 11.46 -14.28
C VAL A 179 15.80 12.24 -14.84
N GLY A 180 14.73 12.38 -14.07
CA GLY A 180 13.48 12.96 -14.54
C GLY A 180 13.62 14.40 -15.05
N ARG A 181 14.34 15.25 -14.31
CA ARG A 181 14.50 16.66 -14.65
C ARG A 181 15.13 16.91 -16.02
N HIS A 182 16.00 16.03 -16.48
CA HIS A 182 16.60 16.13 -17.81
C HIS A 182 15.60 15.97 -18.96
N PHE A 183 14.52 15.24 -18.72
CA PHE A 183 13.48 14.98 -19.74
C PHE A 183 12.26 15.89 -19.58
N PHE A 184 11.89 16.23 -18.35
CA PHE A 184 10.66 16.95 -18.05
C PHE A 184 10.85 18.46 -17.85
N ALA A 185 12.05 18.90 -17.47
CA ALA A 185 12.38 20.32 -17.18
C ALA A 185 11.44 20.99 -16.15
N ILE A 186 10.86 20.21 -15.22
CA ILE A 186 10.00 20.68 -14.13
C ILE A 186 10.52 20.14 -12.78
N GLU A 187 10.10 20.80 -11.70
CA GLU A 187 10.42 20.40 -10.35
C GLU A 187 9.70 19.09 -9.95
N PHE A 188 10.35 18.29 -9.08
CA PHE A 188 9.80 17.03 -8.58
C PHE A 188 8.38 17.18 -8.02
N ALA A 189 8.14 18.14 -7.13
CA ALA A 189 6.84 18.38 -6.53
C ALA A 189 5.73 18.66 -7.56
N LYS A 190 6.07 19.31 -8.68
CA LYS A 190 5.12 19.55 -9.76
C LYS A 190 4.81 18.28 -10.55
N ALA A 191 5.81 17.47 -10.84
CA ALA A 191 5.63 16.18 -11.53
C ALA A 191 4.78 15.22 -10.69
N ASP A 192 5.09 15.14 -9.39
CA ASP A 192 4.35 14.36 -8.39
C ASP A 192 2.87 14.78 -8.35
N TYR A 193 2.59 16.08 -8.22
CA TYR A 193 1.22 16.60 -8.21
C TYR A 193 0.45 16.31 -9.51
N LEU A 194 1.07 16.52 -10.69
CA LEU A 194 0.44 16.25 -11.98
C LEU A 194 0.09 14.76 -12.11
N SER A 195 1.01 13.89 -11.74
CA SER A 195 0.78 12.44 -11.73
C SER A 195 -0.35 12.05 -10.78
N GLY A 196 -0.36 12.60 -9.57
CA GLY A 196 -1.37 12.33 -8.55
C GLY A 196 -2.78 12.80 -8.93
N THR A 197 -2.88 13.83 -9.76
CA THR A 197 -4.16 14.35 -10.26
C THR A 197 -4.59 13.74 -11.60
N GLY A 198 -3.90 12.67 -12.06
CA GLY A 198 -4.28 11.92 -13.26
C GLY A 198 -3.76 12.50 -14.58
N GLN A 199 -2.93 13.55 -14.55
CA GLN A 199 -2.31 14.13 -15.74
C GLN A 199 -1.02 13.40 -16.08
N LYS A 200 -1.10 12.17 -16.64
CA LYS A 200 0.04 11.28 -16.87
C LYS A 200 0.56 11.24 -18.31
N ALA A 201 -0.10 11.90 -19.26
CA ALA A 201 0.26 11.84 -20.69
C ALA A 201 1.72 12.27 -20.95
N PHE A 202 2.22 13.27 -20.21
CA PHE A 202 3.59 13.77 -20.34
C PHE A 202 4.66 12.69 -20.05
N ILE A 203 4.34 11.67 -19.25
CA ILE A 203 5.26 10.58 -18.95
C ILE A 203 5.56 9.79 -20.24
N ALA A 204 4.51 9.37 -20.94
CA ALA A 204 4.66 8.62 -22.19
C ALA A 204 5.38 9.42 -23.29
N GLU A 205 5.21 10.74 -23.29
CA GLU A 205 5.78 11.65 -24.29
C GLU A 205 7.27 11.91 -24.05
N LEU A 206 7.68 12.09 -22.80
CA LEU A 206 9.00 12.64 -22.45
C LEU A 206 9.98 11.63 -21.83
N MET A 207 9.49 10.51 -21.26
CA MET A 207 10.40 9.52 -20.65
C MET A 207 11.35 8.85 -21.64
N PRO A 208 12.60 8.57 -21.22
CA PRO A 208 13.58 7.92 -22.08
C PRO A 208 13.13 6.51 -22.45
N LYS A 209 13.17 6.22 -23.79
CA LYS A 209 12.79 4.91 -24.34
C LYS A 209 13.95 3.92 -24.43
N HIS A 210 15.17 4.38 -24.13
CA HIS A 210 16.39 3.57 -24.14
C HIS A 210 16.93 3.37 -22.72
N PRO A 211 17.65 2.28 -22.46
CA PRO A 211 18.28 2.06 -21.17
C PRO A 211 19.21 3.20 -20.76
N LEU A 212 19.13 3.64 -19.52
CA LEU A 212 20.05 4.58 -18.92
C LEU A 212 21.13 3.80 -18.15
N TYR A 213 22.38 4.14 -18.34
CA TYR A 213 23.47 3.56 -17.55
C TYR A 213 23.57 4.26 -16.19
N VAL A 214 23.41 3.50 -15.12
CA VAL A 214 23.45 4.04 -13.75
C VAL A 214 24.82 4.65 -13.42
N ASP A 215 25.90 4.11 -13.99
CA ASP A 215 27.27 4.62 -13.77
C ASP A 215 27.46 6.08 -14.23
N PHE A 216 26.61 6.58 -15.15
CA PHE A 216 26.66 7.97 -15.60
C PHE A 216 25.85 8.95 -14.74
N LEU A 217 25.07 8.44 -13.80
CA LEU A 217 24.37 9.29 -12.84
C LEU A 217 25.32 9.76 -11.74
N ALA A 218 25.03 10.92 -11.14
CA ALA A 218 25.78 11.41 -9.98
C ALA A 218 25.66 10.40 -8.80
N GLU A 219 26.67 10.40 -7.94
CA GLU A 219 26.75 9.45 -6.82
C GLU A 219 25.51 9.51 -5.90
N GLU A 220 25.01 10.72 -5.62
CA GLU A 220 23.82 10.96 -4.81
C GLU A 220 22.56 10.31 -5.40
N ALA A 221 22.40 10.32 -6.73
CA ALA A 221 21.27 9.67 -7.39
C ALA A 221 21.41 8.15 -7.39
N ARG A 222 22.65 7.65 -7.62
CA ARG A 222 22.92 6.20 -7.56
C ARG A 222 22.64 5.61 -6.19
N ALA A 223 22.99 6.35 -5.12
CA ALA A 223 22.84 5.90 -3.75
C ALA A 223 21.38 5.73 -3.31
N VAL A 224 20.43 6.41 -3.97
CA VAL A 224 19.02 6.38 -3.56
C VAL A 224 18.16 5.44 -4.41
N ILE A 225 18.69 4.83 -5.46
CA ILE A 225 17.96 3.86 -6.28
C ILE A 225 17.56 2.66 -5.42
N GLY A 226 16.24 2.40 -5.32
CA GLY A 226 15.67 1.33 -4.49
C GLY A 226 15.70 1.61 -2.98
N GLN A 227 15.99 2.84 -2.57
CA GLN A 227 15.92 3.26 -1.17
C GLN A 227 14.58 3.91 -0.86
N VAL A 228 14.00 3.56 0.29
CA VAL A 228 12.76 4.19 0.76
C VAL A 228 13.08 5.48 1.54
N HIS A 229 12.15 6.40 1.51
CA HIS A 229 12.18 7.55 2.42
C HIS A 229 12.21 7.07 3.89
N PRO A 230 13.00 7.69 4.81
CA PRO A 230 13.12 7.24 6.20
C PRO A 230 11.78 7.06 6.91
N HIS A 231 10.82 7.95 6.67
CA HIS A 231 9.46 7.85 7.24
C HIS A 231 8.62 6.70 6.67
N THR A 232 9.03 6.12 5.55
CA THR A 232 8.35 4.99 4.88
C THR A 232 8.96 3.64 5.27
N ALA A 233 10.17 3.63 5.87
CA ALA A 233 10.85 2.41 6.29
C ALA A 233 10.00 1.49 7.20
N PRO A 234 9.23 2.01 8.19
CA PRO A 234 8.34 1.16 8.99
C PRO A 234 7.24 0.47 8.16
N ALA A 235 6.67 1.18 7.17
CA ALA A 235 5.66 0.60 6.27
C ALA A 235 6.27 -0.51 5.39
N ARG A 236 7.49 -0.30 4.85
CA ARG A 236 8.24 -1.32 4.12
C ARG A 236 8.42 -2.58 4.97
N ALA A 237 8.90 -2.44 6.21
CA ALA A 237 9.10 -3.58 7.10
C ALA A 237 7.80 -4.37 7.33
N VAL A 238 6.65 -3.69 7.49
CA VAL A 238 5.35 -4.34 7.60
C VAL A 238 5.01 -5.18 6.37
N LEU A 239 5.23 -4.64 5.16
CA LEU A 239 4.97 -5.35 3.90
C LEU A 239 5.91 -6.55 3.71
N GLU A 240 7.19 -6.40 4.04
CA GLU A 240 8.17 -7.49 3.96
C GLU A 240 7.81 -8.65 4.92
N THR A 241 7.25 -8.38 6.10
CA THR A 241 6.74 -9.44 7.01
C THR A 241 5.52 -10.18 6.44
N GLU A 242 4.80 -9.60 5.50
CA GLU A 242 3.70 -10.26 4.78
C GLU A 242 4.18 -11.02 3.52
N GLY A 243 5.46 -10.89 3.15
CA GLY A 243 6.07 -11.64 2.05
C GLY A 243 6.33 -10.83 0.79
N LEU A 244 6.07 -9.52 0.78
CA LEU A 244 6.45 -8.67 -0.35
C LEU A 244 7.98 -8.47 -0.36
N GLN A 245 8.59 -8.45 -1.54
CA GLN A 245 10.03 -8.31 -1.71
C GLN A 245 10.36 -7.36 -2.85
N TYR A 246 11.49 -6.68 -2.73
CA TYR A 246 12.04 -5.89 -3.82
C TYR A 246 12.59 -6.80 -4.93
N GLN A 247 12.10 -6.62 -6.16
CA GLN A 247 12.46 -7.44 -7.32
C GLN A 247 13.17 -6.64 -8.43
N GLY A 248 13.73 -5.48 -8.08
CA GLY A 248 14.50 -4.66 -9.01
C GLY A 248 13.66 -3.68 -9.83
N TYR A 249 12.48 -3.28 -9.36
CA TYR A 249 11.69 -2.22 -9.96
C TYR A 249 11.65 -0.99 -9.04
N VAL A 250 11.79 0.18 -9.64
CA VAL A 250 11.76 1.45 -8.91
C VAL A 250 10.82 2.43 -9.58
N ASP A 251 10.25 3.32 -8.78
CA ASP A 251 9.45 4.43 -9.23
C ASP A 251 10.23 5.35 -10.17
N ILE A 252 9.53 5.90 -11.16
CA ILE A 252 10.16 6.74 -12.21
C ILE A 252 10.46 8.16 -11.76
N PHE A 253 9.88 8.63 -10.64
CA PHE A 253 10.03 9.98 -10.13
C PHE A 253 11.09 10.08 -9.03
N ASP A 254 11.04 9.19 -8.04
CA ASP A 254 11.91 9.28 -6.86
C ASP A 254 12.87 8.10 -6.68
N GLY A 255 12.78 7.09 -7.57
CA GLY A 255 13.62 5.90 -7.51
C GLY A 255 13.30 4.97 -6.34
N GLY A 256 12.18 5.18 -5.66
CA GLY A 256 11.70 4.32 -4.57
C GLY A 256 11.42 2.89 -5.04
N PRO A 257 11.61 1.87 -4.18
CA PRO A 257 11.43 0.48 -4.59
C PRO A 257 9.96 0.11 -4.73
N THR A 258 9.62 -0.67 -5.76
CA THR A 258 8.37 -1.41 -5.83
C THR A 258 8.58 -2.79 -5.22
N LEU A 259 7.80 -3.11 -4.19
CA LEU A 259 7.77 -4.44 -3.58
C LEU A 259 6.71 -5.30 -4.27
N GLU A 260 7.00 -6.59 -4.44
CA GLU A 260 6.12 -7.54 -5.13
C GLU A 260 5.91 -8.82 -4.34
N ALA A 261 4.75 -9.46 -4.52
CA ALA A 261 4.48 -10.83 -4.08
C ALA A 261 3.54 -11.56 -5.04
N ASN A 262 3.56 -12.89 -5.01
CA ASN A 262 2.42 -13.68 -5.44
C ASN A 262 1.32 -13.52 -4.39
N THR A 263 0.13 -13.14 -4.80
CA THR A 263 -0.98 -12.84 -3.88
C THR A 263 -1.31 -14.02 -2.98
N ASP A 264 -1.25 -15.25 -3.50
CA ASP A 264 -1.55 -16.47 -2.75
C ASP A 264 -0.44 -16.86 -1.74
N GLU A 265 0.76 -16.29 -1.88
CA GLU A 265 1.90 -16.51 -0.97
C GLU A 265 1.97 -15.47 0.15
N VAL A 266 1.18 -14.39 0.07
CA VAL A 266 1.09 -13.39 1.14
C VAL A 266 0.62 -14.05 2.43
N ARG A 267 1.32 -13.78 3.53
CA ARG A 267 1.07 -14.44 4.83
C ARG A 267 -0.40 -14.40 5.25
N ALA A 268 -1.05 -13.25 5.18
CA ALA A 268 -2.45 -13.14 5.58
C ALA A 268 -3.39 -13.94 4.67
N VAL A 269 -3.09 -14.05 3.37
CA VAL A 269 -3.88 -14.87 2.44
C VAL A 269 -3.72 -16.36 2.74
N ARG A 270 -2.49 -16.79 3.00
CA ARG A 270 -2.15 -18.19 3.26
C ARG A 270 -2.56 -18.68 4.66
N ASP A 271 -2.33 -17.85 5.69
CA ASP A 271 -2.34 -18.28 7.08
C ASP A 271 -3.56 -17.76 7.86
N SER A 272 -4.40 -16.87 7.30
CA SER A 272 -5.63 -16.46 7.97
C SER A 272 -6.62 -17.62 8.06
N SER A 273 -7.37 -17.65 9.14
CA SER A 273 -8.34 -18.71 9.40
C SER A 273 -9.70 -18.12 9.78
N GLN A 274 -10.75 -18.92 9.64
CA GLN A 274 -12.09 -18.55 10.05
C GLN A 274 -12.42 -19.11 11.43
N ARG A 275 -13.20 -18.34 12.21
CA ARG A 275 -13.68 -18.73 13.56
C ARG A 275 -15.14 -18.34 13.68
N LYS A 276 -15.91 -19.16 14.43
CA LYS A 276 -17.28 -18.83 14.84
C LYS A 276 -17.24 -17.88 16.04
N VAL A 277 -18.08 -16.87 15.99
CA VAL A 277 -18.20 -15.87 17.05
C VAL A 277 -19.03 -16.42 18.21
N VAL A 278 -18.56 -16.21 19.42
CA VAL A 278 -19.31 -16.32 20.65
C VAL A 278 -19.23 -14.97 21.36
N ILE A 279 -20.37 -14.36 21.65
CA ILE A 279 -20.41 -13.11 22.41
C ILE A 279 -20.60 -13.48 23.88
N ASP A 280 -19.58 -13.20 24.66
CA ASP A 280 -19.60 -13.29 26.10
C ASP A 280 -18.77 -12.13 26.68
N ASP A 281 -19.27 -11.54 27.77
CA ASP A 281 -18.58 -10.44 28.45
C ASP A 281 -17.49 -10.93 29.41
N ILE A 282 -16.95 -12.14 29.17
CA ILE A 282 -15.80 -12.66 29.91
C ILE A 282 -14.59 -11.80 29.53
N ASP A 283 -13.89 -11.28 30.53
CA ASP A 283 -12.69 -10.46 30.40
C ASP A 283 -11.73 -11.06 29.37
N ILE A 284 -11.71 -10.45 28.19
CA ILE A 284 -10.72 -10.79 27.15
C ILE A 284 -9.37 -10.37 27.70
N ASN A 285 -8.55 -11.35 28.00
CA ASN A 285 -7.29 -11.18 28.70
C ASN A 285 -6.37 -10.17 27.98
N PRO A 286 -6.06 -9.02 28.57
CA PRO A 286 -5.21 -7.99 27.95
C PRO A 286 -3.79 -8.50 27.63
N SER A 287 -3.36 -9.61 28.23
CA SER A 287 -2.05 -10.25 28.01
C SER A 287 -1.99 -11.16 26.78
N GLY A 288 -3.10 -11.34 26.05
CA GLY A 288 -3.14 -12.12 24.82
C GLY A 288 -2.36 -11.50 23.66
N SER A 289 -2.08 -12.30 22.66
CA SER A 289 -1.48 -11.82 21.40
C SER A 289 -2.46 -10.92 20.63
N ALA A 290 -1.90 -9.98 19.86
CA ALA A 290 -2.71 -9.08 19.02
C ALA A 290 -3.16 -9.79 17.74
N TYR A 291 -4.46 -9.74 17.45
CA TYR A 291 -5.06 -10.33 16.26
C TYR A 291 -5.87 -9.30 15.48
N LEU A 292 -5.74 -9.35 14.17
CA LEU A 292 -6.68 -8.72 13.24
C LEU A 292 -7.90 -9.62 13.08
N VAL A 293 -9.08 -9.05 13.25
CA VAL A 293 -10.35 -9.74 13.04
C VAL A 293 -11.18 -8.95 12.06
N ALA A 294 -11.74 -9.61 11.05
CA ALA A 294 -12.63 -9.01 10.08
C ALA A 294 -13.89 -9.87 9.90
N ASN A 295 -15.03 -9.22 9.65
CA ASN A 295 -16.18 -9.92 9.11
C ASN A 295 -15.91 -10.26 7.62
N ASP A 296 -16.44 -11.39 7.13
CA ASP A 296 -16.33 -11.77 5.71
C ASP A 296 -17.53 -11.21 4.89
N ARG A 297 -18.00 -9.97 5.20
CA ARG A 297 -19.11 -9.30 4.51
C ARG A 297 -18.57 -8.26 3.54
N TYR A 298 -18.67 -8.53 2.24
CA TYR A 298 -18.02 -7.72 1.22
C TYR A 298 -18.38 -6.23 1.30
N GLN A 299 -19.65 -5.86 1.20
CA GLN A 299 -20.09 -4.46 1.18
C GLN A 299 -20.09 -3.78 2.57
N GLU A 300 -20.16 -4.58 3.62
CA GLU A 300 -20.17 -4.14 5.02
C GLU A 300 -18.90 -4.56 5.75
N PHE A 301 -17.78 -4.64 5.03
CA PHE A 301 -16.51 -5.08 5.59
C PHE A 301 -16.11 -4.22 6.78
N ARG A 302 -15.80 -4.86 7.89
CA ARG A 302 -15.28 -4.22 9.10
C ARG A 302 -14.18 -5.06 9.69
N SER A 303 -13.18 -4.37 10.23
CA SER A 303 -12.10 -5.02 10.95
C SER A 303 -11.74 -4.25 12.22
N ILE A 304 -11.33 -4.98 13.24
CA ILE A 304 -10.83 -4.47 14.52
C ILE A 304 -9.53 -5.19 14.89
N LEU A 305 -8.82 -4.59 15.84
CA LEU A 305 -7.65 -5.19 16.47
C LEU A 305 -8.04 -5.59 17.91
N ILE A 306 -7.82 -6.85 18.25
CA ILE A 306 -8.08 -7.36 19.61
C ILE A 306 -6.84 -8.05 20.17
N ASN A 307 -6.73 -8.10 21.51
CA ASN A 307 -5.80 -8.98 22.19
C ASN A 307 -6.58 -10.16 22.76
N THR A 308 -6.21 -11.38 22.41
CA THR A 308 -6.90 -12.58 22.87
C THR A 308 -5.98 -13.81 22.84
N HIS A 309 -6.43 -14.87 23.50
CA HIS A 309 -5.91 -16.22 23.31
C HIS A 309 -6.89 -16.97 22.39
N LEU A 310 -6.39 -17.50 21.27
CA LEU A 310 -7.24 -18.27 20.38
C LEU A 310 -7.54 -19.66 20.92
N SER A 311 -8.80 -20.06 20.89
CA SER A 311 -9.22 -21.45 20.89
C SER A 311 -9.37 -21.96 19.45
N ASP A 312 -9.43 -23.29 19.25
CA ASP A 312 -9.34 -23.89 17.92
C ASP A 312 -10.57 -23.62 17.02
N GLU A 313 -11.77 -23.44 17.58
CA GLU A 313 -13.00 -23.29 16.79
C GLU A 313 -13.70 -21.94 16.96
N PHE A 314 -13.61 -21.33 18.14
CA PHE A 314 -14.40 -20.15 18.49
C PHE A 314 -13.53 -18.94 18.74
N LEU A 315 -14.10 -17.76 18.44
CA LEU A 315 -13.57 -16.48 18.83
C LEU A 315 -14.56 -15.84 19.80
N HIS A 316 -14.10 -15.63 21.04
CA HIS A 316 -14.85 -14.91 22.07
C HIS A 316 -14.69 -13.40 21.86
N LEU A 317 -15.80 -12.69 21.78
CA LEU A 317 -15.84 -11.25 21.59
C LEU A 317 -16.71 -10.62 22.69
N THR A 318 -16.31 -9.43 23.14
CA THR A 318 -17.20 -8.59 23.94
C THR A 318 -18.37 -8.08 23.08
N THR A 319 -19.45 -7.64 23.72
CA THR A 319 -20.58 -6.98 23.06
C THR A 319 -20.12 -5.80 22.20
N ASP A 320 -19.17 -4.98 22.69
CA ASP A 320 -18.62 -3.82 21.94
C ASP A 320 -17.81 -4.24 20.71
N ASN A 321 -16.97 -5.29 20.83
CA ASN A 321 -16.20 -5.81 19.71
C ASN A 321 -17.11 -6.40 18.62
N ALA A 322 -18.14 -7.15 19.02
CA ALA A 322 -19.11 -7.71 18.11
C ALA A 322 -19.91 -6.62 17.39
N ALA A 323 -20.34 -5.59 18.11
CA ALA A 323 -21.02 -4.42 17.53
C ALA A 323 -20.12 -3.66 16.54
N ALA A 324 -18.84 -3.45 16.88
CA ALA A 324 -17.87 -2.81 15.99
C ALA A 324 -17.66 -3.58 14.70
N LEU A 325 -17.63 -4.92 14.73
CA LEU A 325 -17.55 -5.80 13.58
C LEU A 325 -18.90 -5.96 12.84
N GLY A 326 -20.02 -5.65 13.51
CA GLY A 326 -21.35 -5.88 12.98
C GLY A 326 -21.72 -7.37 12.91
N VAL A 327 -21.31 -8.16 13.90
CA VAL A 327 -21.53 -9.61 13.94
C VAL A 327 -22.34 -10.02 15.20
N VAL A 328 -22.94 -11.20 15.12
CA VAL A 328 -23.66 -11.84 16.22
C VAL A 328 -23.09 -13.24 16.51
N THR A 329 -23.47 -13.82 17.65
CA THR A 329 -23.07 -15.20 18.00
C THR A 329 -23.48 -16.16 16.89
N GLY A 330 -22.52 -17.00 16.45
CA GLY A 330 -22.67 -17.96 15.35
C GLY A 330 -22.18 -17.46 13.99
N ASP A 331 -22.00 -16.14 13.81
CA ASP A 331 -21.36 -15.60 12.61
C ASP A 331 -19.90 -16.08 12.48
N VAL A 332 -19.40 -16.08 11.24
CA VAL A 332 -18.02 -16.44 10.94
C VAL A 332 -17.22 -15.16 10.72
N VAL A 333 -16.05 -15.08 11.33
CA VAL A 333 -15.09 -14.00 11.14
C VAL A 333 -13.74 -14.57 10.70
N ARG A 334 -12.97 -13.79 9.95
CA ARG A 334 -11.60 -14.11 9.55
C ARG A 334 -10.62 -13.49 10.54
N ILE A 335 -9.59 -14.26 10.90
CA ILE A 335 -8.62 -13.85 11.91
C ILE A 335 -7.19 -14.20 11.51
N ILE A 336 -6.26 -13.33 11.89
CA ILE A 336 -4.82 -13.59 11.78
C ILE A 336 -4.07 -12.85 12.89
N SER A 337 -2.96 -13.41 13.37
CA SER A 337 -2.06 -12.69 14.28
C SER A 337 -1.51 -11.43 13.61
N LEU A 338 -1.48 -10.30 14.30
CA LEU A 338 -0.96 -9.03 13.77
C LEU A 338 0.51 -9.17 13.35
N PHE A 339 1.31 -9.90 14.12
CA PHE A 339 2.71 -10.19 13.83
C PHE A 339 2.88 -11.67 13.50
N ALA A 340 3.82 -11.98 12.61
CA ALA A 340 4.19 -13.36 12.35
C ALA A 340 4.70 -14.00 13.66
N PRO A 341 4.43 -15.30 13.90
CA PRO A 341 5.06 -16.01 15.01
C PRO A 341 6.57 -15.89 14.89
N GLU A 342 7.24 -15.64 16.03
CA GLU A 342 8.71 -15.71 16.05
C GLU A 342 9.13 -17.12 15.64
N THR A 343 9.83 -17.21 14.52
CA THR A 343 10.47 -18.47 14.12
C THR A 343 11.53 -18.76 15.17
N LYS A 344 11.25 -19.72 16.05
CA LYS A 344 12.31 -20.25 16.94
C LYS A 344 13.42 -20.77 16.02
N LYS A 345 14.52 -20.02 15.98
CA LYS A 345 15.77 -20.44 15.33
C LYS A 345 16.38 -21.61 16.11
#